data_ce1bf6006f2fdafbddb1b1190d2fa7b7
#
_entry.id   ce1bf6006f2fdafbddb1b1190d2fa7b7
#
_cell.length_a   1.000
_cell.length_b   1.000
_cell.length_c   1.000
_cell.angle_alpha   90.00
_cell.angle_beta   90.00
_cell.angle_gamma   90.00
#
_symmetry.space_group_name_H-M   'P 1'
#
loop_
_entity.id
_entity.type
_entity.pdbx_description
1 polymer ?
#
loop_
_entity_poly.entity_id
_entity_poly.type
_entity_poly.pdbx_seq_one_letter_code
_entity_poly.pdbx_strand_id
1 'polypeptide(L)'
;MRSNMAVKRQFVFRAEELDLDLHVTSAESKWIISGQVLGSDEEGRAELWGEMGTLVANTPLNDLRQFTLPAVNAGTYMLKVQLNDTMIEILGLEIGT
;
A
#
# COMPACT_ATOMS: atom_id res chain seq x y z
N MET A 1 19.41 16.60 -15.77
CA MET A 1 19.01 16.23 -15.43
C MET A 1 18.62 15.46 -14.91
N ARG A 2 18.42 14.97 -14.49
CA ARG A 2 17.99 14.28 -14.00
C ARG A 2 17.02 13.93 -13.57
N SER A 3 16.86 14.02 -13.28
CA SER A 3 15.50 13.98 -13.04
C SER A 3 14.81 12.67 -13.21
N ASN A 4 15.48 11.70 -13.57
CA ASN A 4 14.91 10.37 -13.69
C ASN A 4 15.01 9.59 -12.41
N MET A 5 15.36 10.24 -11.35
CA MET A 5 15.43 9.58 -10.06
C MET A 5 14.02 9.27 -9.57
N ALA A 6 13.77 8.02 -9.28
CA ALA A 6 12.52 7.64 -8.66
C ALA A 6 12.47 8.19 -7.23
N VAL A 7 11.32 8.74 -6.87
CA VAL A 7 11.09 9.10 -5.48
C VAL A 7 10.57 7.87 -4.78
N LYS A 8 11.23 7.50 -3.69
CA LYS A 8 10.86 6.32 -2.95
C LYS A 8 10.67 6.69 -1.48
N ARG A 9 9.55 6.29 -0.92
CA ARG A 9 9.25 6.49 0.49
C ARG A 9 8.92 5.17 1.13
N GLN A 10 9.26 5.05 2.40
CA GLN A 10 8.96 3.87 3.17
C GLN A 10 8.22 4.26 4.43
N PHE A 11 7.17 3.53 4.74
CA PHE A 11 6.39 3.74 5.95
C PHE A 11 6.26 2.40 6.67
N VAL A 12 6.34 2.43 7.99
CA VAL A 12 6.10 1.24 8.79
C VAL A 12 4.96 1.54 9.74
N PHE A 13 3.91 0.75 9.65
CA PHE A 13 2.73 0.89 10.50
C PHE A 13 2.62 -0.34 11.39
N ARG A 14 2.33 -0.11 12.65
CA ARG A 14 2.18 -1.21 13.60
C ARG A 14 0.76 -1.25 14.12
N ALA A 15 0.15 -2.43 14.07
CA ALA A 15 -1.19 -2.65 14.57
C ALA A 15 -1.17 -3.96 15.35
N GLU A 16 -1.39 -3.87 16.67
CA GLU A 16 -1.33 -5.01 17.55
C GLU A 16 0.06 -5.65 17.45
N GLU A 17 0.15 -6.88 16.98
CA GLU A 17 1.44 -7.56 16.84
C GLU A 17 1.90 -7.62 15.40
N LEU A 18 1.26 -6.85 14.54
CA LEU A 18 1.58 -6.85 13.10
C LEU A 18 2.27 -5.57 12.72
N ASP A 19 3.20 -5.67 11.79
CA ASP A 19 3.81 -4.52 11.16
C ASP A 19 3.44 -4.54 9.68
N LEU A 20 3.17 -3.38 9.14
CA LEU A 20 2.96 -3.22 7.71
C LEU A 20 4.06 -2.32 7.19
N ASP A 21 4.91 -2.86 6.34
CA ASP A 21 6.01 -2.13 5.73
C ASP A 21 5.56 -1.70 4.34
N LEU A 22 5.42 -0.40 4.13
CA LEU A 22 4.94 0.17 2.87
C LEU A 22 6.05 0.90 2.15
N HIS A 23 6.06 0.74 0.84
CA HIS A 23 6.96 1.46 -0.06
C HIS A 23 6.13 2.16 -1.12
N VAL A 24 6.43 3.43 -1.36
CA VAL A 24 5.78 4.21 -2.41
C VAL A 24 6.88 4.69 -3.34
N THR A 25 6.77 4.33 -4.60
CA THR A 25 7.80 4.63 -5.59
C THR A 25 7.16 5.34 -6.78
N SER A 26 7.79 6.41 -7.25
CA SER A 26 7.30 7.09 -8.44
C SER A 26 7.67 6.26 -9.67
N ALA A 27 6.77 6.26 -10.65
CA ALA A 27 6.96 5.56 -11.91
C ALA A 27 6.38 6.43 -13.00
N GLU A 28 7.22 7.24 -13.60
CA GLU A 28 6.83 8.24 -14.57
C GLU A 28 5.86 9.23 -13.92
N SER A 29 4.64 9.33 -14.37
CA SER A 29 3.67 10.28 -13.81
C SER A 29 2.75 9.64 -12.78
N LYS A 30 3.04 8.40 -12.40
CA LYS A 30 2.19 7.68 -11.47
C LYS A 30 2.99 7.14 -10.31
N TRP A 31 2.32 6.48 -9.39
CA TRP A 31 2.93 5.99 -8.16
C TRP A 31 2.56 4.54 -7.94
N ILE A 32 3.53 3.77 -7.48
CA ILE A 32 3.34 2.35 -7.17
C ILE A 32 3.45 2.17 -5.67
N ILE A 33 2.44 1.54 -5.10
CA ILE A 33 2.39 1.22 -3.68
C ILE A 33 2.61 -0.27 -3.53
N SER A 34 3.60 -0.64 -2.75
CA SER A 34 3.87 -2.04 -2.44
C SER A 34 4.08 -2.18 -0.95
N GLY A 35 3.95 -3.39 -0.45
CA GLY A 35 4.12 -3.59 0.96
C GLY A 35 4.26 -5.03 1.34
N GLN A 36 4.50 -5.23 2.64
CA GLN A 36 4.63 -6.55 3.22
C GLN A 36 4.09 -6.54 4.63
N VAL A 37 3.29 -7.55 4.95
CA VAL A 37 2.80 -7.75 6.31
C VAL A 37 3.78 -8.64 7.03
N LEU A 38 4.24 -8.18 8.19
CA LEU A 38 5.16 -8.93 9.04
C LEU A 38 4.45 -9.30 10.33
N GLY A 39 4.69 -10.51 10.81
CA GLY A 39 4.11 -10.97 12.05
C GLY A 39 2.90 -11.87 11.89
N SER A 40 2.54 -12.22 10.68
CA SER A 40 1.41 -13.11 10.42
C SER A 40 1.66 -13.95 9.19
N ASP A 41 1.17 -15.18 9.23
CA ASP A 41 1.19 -16.07 8.07
C ASP A 41 -0.18 -16.14 7.39
N GLU A 42 -1.13 -15.34 7.85
CA GLU A 42 -2.48 -15.39 7.30
C GLU A 42 -2.50 -14.89 5.87
N GLU A 43 -3.36 -15.51 5.07
CA GLU A 43 -3.60 -15.04 3.72
C GLU A 43 -4.49 -13.79 3.78
N GLY A 44 -4.45 -13.00 2.72
CA GLY A 44 -5.25 -11.82 2.68
C GLY A 44 -5.08 -11.06 1.39
N ARG A 45 -5.57 -9.83 1.39
CA ARG A 45 -5.50 -8.98 0.22
C ARG A 45 -5.36 -7.53 0.63
N ALA A 46 -4.80 -6.74 -0.29
CA ALA A 46 -4.66 -5.31 -0.10
C ALA A 46 -5.64 -4.60 -1.03
N GLU A 47 -6.27 -3.54 -0.53
CA GLU A 47 -7.22 -2.73 -1.29
C GLU A 47 -6.86 -1.27 -1.11
N LEU A 48 -6.93 -0.52 -2.21
CA LEU A 48 -6.70 0.91 -2.18
C LEU A 48 -7.98 1.60 -2.57
N TRP A 49 -8.46 2.49 -1.71
CA TRP A 49 -9.73 3.20 -1.88
C TRP A 49 -9.46 4.68 -2.03
N GLY A 50 -10.15 5.31 -2.97
CA GLY A 50 -10.07 6.75 -3.16
C GLY A 50 -10.92 7.50 -2.15
N GLU A 51 -10.77 8.81 -2.12
CA GLU A 51 -11.48 9.66 -1.17
C GLU A 51 -12.99 9.60 -1.33
N MET A 52 -13.46 9.30 -2.53
CA MET A 52 -14.89 9.23 -2.81
C MET A 52 -15.48 7.87 -2.46
N GLY A 53 -14.72 7.01 -1.81
CA GLY A 53 -15.21 5.69 -1.45
C GLY A 53 -15.19 4.70 -2.60
N THR A 54 -14.38 4.95 -3.62
CA THR A 54 -14.29 4.09 -4.78
C THR A 54 -13.08 3.18 -4.66
N LEU A 55 -13.26 1.90 -4.91
CA LEU A 55 -12.14 0.95 -4.94
C LEU A 55 -11.30 1.25 -6.17
N VAL A 56 -10.05 1.63 -5.95
CA VAL A 56 -9.14 2.04 -7.02
C VAL A 56 -8.29 0.86 -7.51
N ALA A 57 -7.83 0.04 -6.57
CA ALA A 57 -6.95 -1.08 -6.91
C ALA A 57 -7.02 -2.11 -5.80
N ASN A 58 -6.77 -3.36 -6.14
CA ASN A 58 -6.68 -4.41 -5.14
C ASN A 58 -5.84 -5.56 -5.68
N THR A 59 -5.28 -6.34 -4.77
CA THR A 59 -4.47 -7.49 -5.12
C THR A 59 -4.37 -8.44 -3.92
N PRO A 60 -4.29 -9.75 -4.16
CA PRO A 60 -4.04 -10.67 -3.06
C PRO A 60 -2.60 -10.56 -2.59
N LEU A 61 -2.35 -10.97 -1.36
CA LEU A 61 -0.99 -11.08 -0.85
C LEU A 61 -0.38 -12.36 -1.41
N ASN A 62 0.92 -12.33 -1.69
CA ASN A 62 1.62 -13.51 -2.15
C ASN A 62 2.04 -14.38 -0.95
N ASP A 63 2.82 -15.44 -1.21
CA ASP A 63 3.25 -16.37 -0.17
C ASP A 63 4.11 -15.73 0.91
N LEU A 64 4.75 -14.63 0.60
CA LEU A 64 5.57 -13.89 1.55
C LEU A 64 4.81 -12.74 2.19
N ARG A 65 3.51 -12.68 1.96
CA ARG A 65 2.61 -11.63 2.47
C ARG A 65 2.99 -10.26 1.90
N GLN A 66 3.46 -10.27 0.68
CA GLN A 66 3.80 -9.05 -0.05
C GLN A 66 2.70 -8.73 -1.06
N PHE A 67 2.61 -7.46 -1.41
CA PHE A 67 1.69 -7.02 -2.46
C PHE A 67 2.28 -5.85 -3.21
N THR A 68 1.85 -5.72 -4.46
CA THR A 68 2.18 -4.56 -5.29
C THR A 68 0.89 -4.19 -6.01
N LEU A 69 0.44 -2.96 -5.78
CA LEU A 69 -0.79 -2.48 -6.40
C LEU A 69 -0.46 -1.88 -7.77
N PRO A 70 -1.44 -1.89 -8.68
CA PRO A 70 -1.25 -1.19 -9.95
C PRO A 70 -0.96 0.29 -9.72
N ALA A 71 -0.26 0.91 -10.66
CA ALA A 71 0.12 2.31 -10.56
C ALA A 71 -1.11 3.21 -10.46
N VAL A 72 -1.02 4.22 -9.60
CA VAL A 72 -2.12 5.16 -9.36
C VAL A 72 -1.64 6.60 -9.47
N ASN A 73 -2.58 7.51 -9.63
CA ASN A 73 -2.29 8.93 -9.66
C ASN A 73 -1.98 9.44 -8.26
N ALA A 74 -1.35 10.59 -8.18
CA ALA A 74 -1.17 11.26 -6.90
C ALA A 74 -2.54 11.58 -6.30
N GLY A 75 -2.63 11.49 -4.98
CA GLY A 75 -3.89 11.77 -4.30
C GLY A 75 -3.87 11.24 -2.89
N THR A 76 -5.03 11.32 -2.26
CA THR A 76 -5.22 10.83 -0.90
C THR A 76 -6.06 9.57 -0.96
N TYR A 77 -5.61 8.53 -0.27
CA TYR A 77 -6.23 7.22 -0.35
C TYR A 77 -6.41 6.61 1.03
N MET A 78 -7.20 5.56 1.08
CA MET A 78 -7.25 4.67 2.23
C MET A 78 -6.72 3.32 1.79
N LEU A 79 -5.75 2.80 2.52
CA LEU A 79 -5.23 1.47 2.26
C LEU A 79 -5.83 0.52 3.28
N LYS A 80 -6.37 -0.59 2.80
CA LYS A 80 -6.94 -1.60 3.66
C LYS A 80 -6.25 -2.93 3.36
N VAL A 81 -5.70 -3.55 4.38
CA VAL A 81 -5.13 -4.89 4.25
C VAL A 81 -5.98 -5.82 5.09
N GLN A 82 -6.69 -6.71 4.43
CA GLN A 82 -7.59 -7.65 5.08
C GLN A 82 -6.92 -9.01 5.20
N LEU A 83 -6.72 -9.46 6.42
CA LEU A 83 -6.26 -10.81 6.71
C LEU A 83 -7.48 -11.61 7.18
N ASN A 84 -7.28 -12.88 7.52
CA ASN A 84 -8.41 -13.71 7.94
C ASN A 84 -9.15 -13.13 9.15
N ASP A 85 -8.40 -12.76 10.18
CA ASP A 85 -8.99 -12.29 11.43
C ASP A 85 -8.67 -10.84 11.74
N THR A 86 -7.90 -10.17 10.92
CA THR A 86 -7.41 -8.84 11.23
C THR A 86 -7.49 -7.96 10.00
N MET A 87 -7.88 -6.71 10.22
CA MET A 87 -7.89 -5.73 9.15
C MET A 87 -7.03 -4.55 9.57
N ILE A 88 -6.13 -4.15 8.68
CA ILE A 88 -5.31 -2.96 8.89
C ILE A 88 -5.84 -1.89 7.96
N GLU A 89 -6.20 -0.73 8.53
CA GLU A 89 -6.67 0.39 7.72
C GLU A 89 -5.77 1.59 7.96
N ILE A 90 -5.34 2.20 6.88
CA ILE A 90 -4.55 3.42 6.94
C ILE A 90 -5.36 4.50 6.24
N LEU A 91 -5.83 5.46 7.02
CA LEU A 91 -6.65 6.55 6.52
C LEU A 91 -5.77 7.74 6.17
N GLY A 92 -6.19 8.49 5.15
CA GLY A 92 -5.47 9.72 4.81
C GLY A 92 -4.05 9.49 4.30
N LEU A 93 -3.84 8.41 3.58
CA LEU A 93 -2.53 8.13 3.01
C LEU A 93 -2.31 9.02 1.79
N GLU A 94 -1.37 9.96 1.92
CA GLU A 94 -1.09 10.90 0.84
C GLU A 94 0.01 10.35 -0.05
N ILE A 95 -0.29 10.24 -1.33
CA ILE A 95 0.60 9.67 -2.32
C ILE A 95 0.98 10.76 -3.31
N GLY A 96 2.27 10.94 -3.53
CA GLY A 96 2.74 11.85 -4.57
C GLY A 96 2.87 13.31 -4.17
N THR A 97 2.93 13.59 -2.90
CA THR A 97 3.06 14.98 -2.44
C THR A 97 4.44 15.29 -1.90
#